data_97db7c24ca3f4aae68513e9d1cf0ee47
#
_entry.id   97db7c24ca3f4aae68513e9d1cf0ee47
#
_cell.length_a   1.000
_cell.length_b   1.000
_cell.length_c   1.000
_cell.angle_alpha   90.00
_cell.angle_beta   90.00
_cell.angle_gamma   90.00
#
_symmetry.space_group_name_H-M   'P 1'
#
loop_
_entity.id
_entity.type
_entity.pdbx_description
1 polymer ?
#
loop_
_entity_poly.entity_id
_entity_poly.type
_entity_poly.pdbx_seq_one_letter_code
_entity_poly.pdbx_strand_id
1 'polypeptide(L)'
;NQSAGGKGGGGEEGGGDGVFTVVEQPPTFPGGENALIAYIAKHLKYPQVALEQEIQGVVKLRFVVMPDGTVGDVVIQQGLESHCDKEAVRVVKSLPRFIPGKQQGKPVAVWYSLPIRFVIM
;
A
#
# COMPACT_ATOMS: atom_id res chain seq x y z
N ASN A 1 -6.56 0.08 19.28
CA ASN A 1 -6.52 -0.36 19.30
C ASN A 1 -6.87 -0.90 19.29
N GLN A 2 -6.95 -0.96 19.36
CA GLN A 2 -7.11 -1.52 19.34
C GLN A 2 -7.50 -2.31 19.28
N SER A 3 -7.82 -2.35 19.31
CA SER A 3 -7.96 -3.10 19.27
C SER A 3 -8.30 -3.87 19.26
N ALA A 4 -8.65 -3.91 19.25
CA ALA A 4 -9.01 -4.66 19.32
C ALA A 4 -9.00 -5.61 19.32
N GLY A 5 -8.94 -5.79 19.39
CA GLY A 5 -8.93 -6.64 19.43
C GLY A 5 -8.94 -7.64 19.22
N GLY A 6 -8.73 -7.86 19.13
CA GLY A 6 -8.75 -8.85 18.88
C GLY A 6 -9.30 -9.75 18.67
N LYS A 7 -9.69 -9.97 18.56
CA LYS A 7 -10.07 -10.91 18.39
C LYS A 7 -10.01 -11.59 17.66
N GLY A 8 -9.88 -11.61 17.58
CA GLY A 8 -9.77 -12.35 16.90
C GLY A 8 -9.81 -13.44 16.40
N GLY A 9 -10.06 -13.77 16.59
CA GLY A 9 -10.29 -14.95 16.19
C GLY A 9 -9.55 -15.54 15.26
N GLY A 10 -9.72 -15.94 14.50
CA GLY A 10 -9.17 -16.80 13.69
C GLY A 10 -8.02 -16.35 12.96
N GLY A 11 -7.01 -16.40 13.43
CA GLY A 11 -5.75 -16.16 12.92
C GLY A 11 -5.67 -15.35 11.65
N GLU A 12 -5.94 -15.90 10.56
CA GLU A 12 -5.78 -15.20 9.31
C GLU A 12 -6.91 -14.26 9.00
N GLU A 13 -7.92 -14.23 9.81
CA GLU A 13 -8.93 -13.24 9.61
C GLU A 13 -8.42 -11.93 10.05
N GLY A 14 -8.90 -10.90 9.52
CA GLY A 14 -8.36 -9.61 9.73
C GLY A 14 -8.06 -9.41 11.18
N GLY A 15 -6.96 -8.86 11.53
CA GLY A 15 -6.57 -8.65 12.91
C GLY A 15 -7.59 -7.86 13.68
N GLY A 16 -7.19 -7.21 14.75
CA GLY A 16 -8.09 -6.48 15.60
C GLY A 16 -8.82 -5.36 14.92
N ASP A 17 -8.33 -4.90 13.77
CA ASP A 17 -8.94 -3.84 12.98
C ASP A 17 -9.84 -4.37 11.86
N GLY A 18 -10.01 -5.68 11.76
CA GLY A 18 -10.82 -6.26 10.71
C GLY A 18 -10.18 -6.31 9.33
N VAL A 19 -8.92 -5.97 9.23
CA VAL A 19 -8.22 -5.98 7.94
C VAL A 19 -7.42 -7.26 7.82
N PHE A 20 -7.64 -8.00 6.74
CA PHE A 20 -6.97 -9.27 6.52
C PHE A 20 -5.52 -9.07 6.09
N THR A 21 -4.65 -9.98 6.49
CA THR A 21 -3.30 -10.04 5.96
C THR A 21 -3.15 -11.14 4.92
N VAL A 22 -3.93 -12.20 5.04
CA VAL A 22 -3.91 -13.33 4.11
C VAL A 22 -5.36 -13.65 3.76
N VAL A 23 -5.63 -13.77 2.47
CA VAL A 23 -6.97 -14.08 1.98
C VAL A 23 -6.87 -15.10 0.84
N GLU A 24 -8.00 -15.71 0.54
CA GLU A 24 -8.05 -16.71 -0.53
C GLU A 24 -7.75 -16.10 -1.90
N GLN A 25 -8.27 -14.90 -2.16
CA GLN A 25 -8.03 -14.19 -3.39
C GLN A 25 -7.44 -12.84 -3.05
N PRO A 26 -6.12 -12.66 -3.21
CA PRO A 26 -5.50 -11.38 -2.86
C PRO A 26 -5.96 -10.26 -3.78
N PRO A 27 -5.92 -9.00 -3.30
CA PRO A 27 -6.23 -7.88 -4.18
C PRO A 27 -5.21 -7.77 -5.30
N THR A 28 -5.67 -7.31 -6.46
CA THR A 28 -4.81 -7.12 -7.63
C THR A 28 -5.08 -5.75 -8.24
N PHE A 29 -4.03 -5.17 -8.82
CA PHE A 29 -4.17 -3.91 -9.55
C PHE A 29 -4.66 -4.22 -10.97
N PRO A 30 -5.57 -3.43 -11.54
CA PRO A 30 -6.00 -3.64 -12.91
C PRO A 30 -4.81 -3.61 -13.86
N GLY A 31 -4.66 -4.66 -14.66
CA GLY A 31 -3.49 -4.81 -15.52
C GLY A 31 -2.32 -5.51 -14.87
N GLY A 32 -2.41 -5.83 -13.59
CA GLY A 32 -1.39 -6.59 -12.89
C GLY A 32 -0.33 -5.73 -12.23
N GLU A 33 0.65 -6.39 -11.63
CA GLU A 33 1.70 -5.71 -10.87
C GLU A 33 2.54 -4.78 -11.74
N ASN A 34 2.80 -5.19 -12.99
CA ASN A 34 3.58 -4.31 -13.88
C ASN A 34 2.85 -3.01 -14.16
N ALA A 35 1.52 -3.06 -14.28
CA ALA A 35 0.73 -1.85 -14.48
C ALA A 35 0.80 -0.94 -13.24
N LEU A 36 0.80 -1.53 -12.06
CA LEU A 36 0.93 -0.78 -10.82
C LEU A 36 2.29 -0.06 -10.77
N ILE A 37 3.36 -0.79 -11.07
CA ILE A 37 4.71 -0.23 -11.07
C ILE A 37 4.80 0.90 -12.10
N ALA A 38 4.23 0.70 -13.28
CA ALA A 38 4.23 1.71 -14.33
C ALA A 38 3.47 2.97 -13.90
N TYR A 39 2.33 2.79 -13.24
CA TYR A 39 1.56 3.92 -12.74
C TYR A 39 2.39 4.76 -11.76
N ILE A 40 3.03 4.07 -10.82
CA ILE A 40 3.83 4.75 -9.81
C ILE A 40 4.99 5.48 -10.47
N ALA A 41 5.70 4.83 -11.39
CA ALA A 41 6.83 5.45 -12.08
C ALA A 41 6.39 6.71 -12.83
N LYS A 42 5.18 6.68 -13.42
CA LYS A 42 4.68 7.82 -14.19
C LYS A 42 4.29 8.98 -13.29
N HIS A 43 3.75 8.73 -12.11
CA HIS A 43 3.15 9.77 -11.28
C HIS A 43 4.00 10.18 -10.09
N LEU A 44 5.05 9.43 -9.78
CA LEU A 44 5.94 9.74 -8.67
C LEU A 44 6.80 10.94 -9.03
N LYS A 45 6.81 11.94 -8.14
CA LYS A 45 7.63 13.13 -8.32
C LYS A 45 8.78 13.10 -7.34
N TYR A 46 9.99 13.17 -7.86
CA TYR A 46 11.17 13.16 -7.00
C TYR A 46 11.24 14.50 -6.26
N PRO A 47 11.23 14.50 -4.92
CA PRO A 47 11.31 15.75 -4.17
C PRO A 47 12.62 16.48 -4.47
N GLN A 48 12.54 17.80 -4.68
CA GLN A 48 13.70 18.60 -5.05
C GLN A 48 14.81 18.50 -3.99
N VAL A 49 14.42 18.54 -2.71
CA VAL A 49 15.38 18.45 -1.61
C VAL A 49 16.15 17.13 -1.68
N ALA A 50 15.46 16.04 -1.97
CA ALA A 50 16.11 14.73 -2.06
C ALA A 50 17.02 14.63 -3.27
N LEU A 51 16.61 15.23 -4.39
CA LEU A 51 17.47 15.29 -5.57
C LEU A 51 18.77 16.03 -5.28
N GLU A 52 18.65 17.19 -4.62
CA GLU A 52 19.82 18.01 -4.32
C GLU A 52 20.78 17.30 -3.39
N GLN A 53 20.27 16.47 -2.50
CA GLN A 53 21.08 15.73 -1.56
C GLN A 53 21.42 14.33 -2.07
N GLU A 54 21.03 14.02 -3.30
CA GLU A 54 21.29 12.72 -3.94
C GLU A 54 20.80 11.55 -3.10
N ILE A 55 19.62 11.73 -2.48
CA ILE A 55 19.04 10.69 -1.65
C ILE A 55 18.32 9.69 -2.56
N GLN A 56 18.70 8.43 -2.46
CA GLN A 56 18.11 7.33 -3.19
C GLN A 56 17.79 6.19 -2.23
N GLY A 57 16.84 5.37 -2.59
CA GLY A 57 16.49 4.22 -1.79
C GLY A 57 15.04 3.82 -1.97
N VAL A 58 14.52 3.15 -0.97
CA VAL A 58 13.18 2.57 -1.03
C VAL A 58 12.39 2.99 0.20
N VAL A 59 11.16 3.43 -0.04
CA VAL A 59 10.18 3.62 1.03
C VAL A 59 9.30 2.37 1.01
N LYS A 60 9.28 1.63 2.11
CA LYS A 60 8.40 0.49 2.24
C LYS A 60 7.15 0.91 2.99
N LEU A 61 6.01 0.69 2.37
CA LEU A 61 4.75 1.04 2.99
C LEU A 61 3.74 -0.07 2.75
N ARG A 62 2.66 0.00 3.49
CA ARG A 62 1.51 -0.85 3.23
C ARG A 62 0.26 0.00 3.33
N PHE A 63 -0.77 -0.45 2.67
CA PHE A 63 -2.05 0.24 2.70
C PHE A 63 -3.16 -0.79 2.62
N VAL A 64 -4.34 -0.37 3.03
CA VAL A 64 -5.52 -1.24 2.99
C VAL A 64 -6.18 -1.09 1.62
N VAL A 65 -6.38 -2.21 0.94
CA VAL A 65 -7.28 -2.25 -0.22
C VAL A 65 -8.67 -2.55 0.34
N MET A 66 -9.55 -1.57 0.26
CA MET A 66 -10.88 -1.66 0.84
C MET A 66 -11.75 -2.62 0.03
N PRO A 67 -12.88 -3.08 0.59
CA PRO A 67 -13.75 -4.00 -0.14
C PRO A 67 -14.26 -3.47 -1.47
N ASP A 68 -14.31 -2.14 -1.63
CA ASP A 68 -14.68 -1.54 -2.92
C ASP A 68 -13.48 -1.30 -3.83
N GLY A 69 -12.29 -1.71 -3.41
CA GLY A 69 -11.07 -1.54 -4.19
C GLY A 69 -10.32 -0.25 -3.96
N THR A 70 -10.88 0.68 -3.20
CA THR A 70 -10.19 1.95 -2.95
C THR A 70 -9.06 1.77 -1.95
N VAL A 71 -8.10 2.68 -1.99
CA VAL A 71 -6.99 2.69 -1.04
C VAL A 71 -7.46 3.34 0.25
N GLY A 72 -7.31 2.61 1.36
CA GLY A 72 -7.62 3.12 2.68
C GLY A 72 -6.39 3.62 3.40
N ASP A 73 -6.24 3.26 4.67
CA ASP A 73 -5.13 3.73 5.49
C ASP A 73 -3.79 3.34 4.90
N VAL A 74 -2.83 4.26 4.94
CA VAL A 74 -1.47 4.05 4.45
C VAL A 74 -0.51 4.17 5.62
N VAL A 75 0.37 3.17 5.77
CA VAL A 75 1.33 3.12 6.87
C VAL A 75 2.73 2.97 6.28
N ILE A 76 3.65 3.84 6.71
CA ILE A 76 5.06 3.71 6.36
C ILE A 76 5.68 2.65 7.26
N GLN A 77 6.20 1.59 6.67
CA GLN A 77 6.88 0.53 7.43
C GLN A 77 8.38 0.82 7.56
N GLN A 78 8.97 1.37 6.51
CA GLN A 78 10.37 1.78 6.53
C GLN A 78 10.51 3.01 5.67
N GLY A 79 10.82 4.14 6.30
CA GLY A 79 10.99 5.40 5.60
C GLY A 79 12.38 5.53 5.00
N LEU A 80 12.53 6.51 4.12
CA LEU A 80 13.80 6.84 3.50
C LEU A 80 14.25 8.23 3.93
N GLU A 81 13.40 9.21 3.67
CA GLU A 81 13.64 10.60 4.00
C GLU A 81 12.27 11.27 3.98
N SER A 82 12.05 12.28 4.82
CA SER A 82 10.68 12.76 5.08
C SER A 82 9.95 13.22 3.83
N HIS A 83 10.63 13.89 2.90
CA HIS A 83 9.97 14.35 1.68
C HIS A 83 9.64 13.19 0.75
N CYS A 84 10.55 12.20 0.67
CA CYS A 84 10.31 10.99 -0.11
C CYS A 84 9.15 10.19 0.49
N ASP A 85 9.11 10.09 1.81
CA ASP A 85 8.05 9.37 2.50
C ASP A 85 6.68 10.00 2.21
N LYS A 86 6.61 11.32 2.26
CA LYS A 86 5.36 12.04 1.97
C LYS A 86 4.94 11.84 0.52
N GLU A 87 5.90 11.87 -0.39
CA GLU A 87 5.58 11.67 -1.81
C GLU A 87 5.11 10.24 -2.06
N ALA A 88 5.73 9.27 -1.42
CA ALA A 88 5.29 7.88 -1.54
C ALA A 88 3.84 7.72 -1.10
N VAL A 89 3.48 8.32 0.03
CA VAL A 89 2.10 8.28 0.53
C VAL A 89 1.16 8.97 -0.47
N ARG A 90 1.57 10.13 -0.98
CA ARG A 90 0.75 10.89 -1.93
C ARG A 90 0.41 10.06 -3.16
N VAL A 91 1.43 9.44 -3.77
CA VAL A 91 1.20 8.70 -5.01
C VAL A 91 0.34 7.46 -4.76
N VAL A 92 0.53 6.81 -3.62
CA VAL A 92 -0.30 5.65 -3.27
C VAL A 92 -1.76 6.06 -3.09
N LYS A 93 -2.00 7.20 -2.45
CA LYS A 93 -3.38 7.67 -2.25
C LYS A 93 -4.04 8.09 -3.56
N SER A 94 -3.26 8.31 -4.61
CA SER A 94 -3.79 8.68 -5.92
C SER A 94 -4.09 7.47 -6.80
N LEU A 95 -3.78 6.26 -6.34
CA LEU A 95 -3.97 5.06 -7.14
C LEU A 95 -5.45 4.84 -7.49
N PRO A 96 -5.73 4.41 -8.72
CA PRO A 96 -7.08 3.99 -9.06
C PRO A 96 -7.48 2.73 -8.29
N ARG A 97 -8.75 2.37 -8.40
CA ARG A 97 -9.26 1.22 -7.64
C ARG A 97 -8.57 -0.07 -8.02
N PHE A 98 -8.28 -0.85 -6.98
CA PHE A 98 -7.84 -2.23 -7.12
C PHE A 98 -9.05 -3.13 -7.34
N ILE A 99 -8.78 -4.35 -7.81
CA ILE A 99 -9.72 -5.43 -7.71
C ILE A 99 -9.59 -5.93 -6.27
N PRO A 100 -10.64 -5.84 -5.45
CA PRO A 100 -10.49 -6.13 -4.02
C PRO A 100 -10.19 -7.59 -3.76
N GLY A 101 -9.55 -7.85 -2.63
CA GLY A 101 -9.36 -9.21 -2.17
C GLY A 101 -10.68 -9.82 -1.75
N LYS A 102 -10.75 -11.14 -1.76
CA LYS A 102 -11.98 -11.85 -1.41
C LYS A 102 -11.69 -13.00 -0.47
N GLN A 103 -12.61 -13.20 0.46
CA GLN A 103 -12.59 -14.31 1.38
C GLN A 103 -13.96 -14.95 1.32
N GLN A 104 -13.99 -16.25 0.98
CA GLN A 104 -15.25 -16.97 0.81
C GLN A 104 -16.18 -16.26 -0.17
N GLY A 105 -15.60 -15.75 -1.26
CA GLY A 105 -16.36 -15.08 -2.32
C GLY A 105 -16.80 -13.67 -2.02
N LYS A 106 -16.48 -13.13 -0.86
CA LYS A 106 -16.90 -11.79 -0.46
C LYS A 106 -15.74 -10.84 -0.44
N PRO A 107 -15.92 -9.61 -0.95
CA PRO A 107 -14.85 -8.61 -0.88
C PRO A 107 -14.55 -8.25 0.58
N VAL A 108 -13.27 -8.17 0.90
CA VAL A 108 -12.81 -7.82 2.25
C VAL A 108 -11.67 -6.84 2.17
N ALA A 109 -11.43 -6.14 3.27
CA ALA A 109 -10.30 -5.22 3.38
C ALA A 109 -9.03 -6.03 3.60
N VAL A 110 -7.97 -5.74 2.84
CA VAL A 110 -6.74 -6.52 2.89
C VAL A 110 -5.54 -5.58 2.84
N TRP A 111 -4.55 -5.85 3.68
CA TRP A 111 -3.28 -5.12 3.64
C TRP A 111 -2.50 -5.48 2.38
N TYR A 112 -1.95 -4.48 1.74
CA TYR A 112 -1.13 -4.62 0.53
C TYR A 112 0.19 -3.89 0.76
N SER A 113 1.28 -4.63 0.69
CA SER A 113 2.62 -4.07 0.91
C SER A 113 3.25 -3.68 -0.42
N LEU A 114 3.91 -2.54 -0.45
CA LEU A 114 4.43 -1.99 -1.69
C LEU A 114 5.72 -1.23 -1.41
N PRO A 115 6.80 -1.55 -2.13
CA PRO A 115 8.01 -0.73 -2.06
C PRO A 115 7.94 0.37 -3.11
N ILE A 116 8.30 1.59 -2.74
CA ILE A 116 8.37 2.73 -3.65
C ILE A 116 9.85 3.08 -3.81
N ARG A 117 10.36 2.97 -5.02
CA ARG A 117 11.78 3.21 -5.28
C ARG A 117 12.02 4.63 -5.73
N PHE A 118 13.02 5.26 -5.12
CA PHE A 118 13.51 6.57 -5.53
C PHE A 118 14.92 6.39 -6.06
N VAL A 119 15.05 6.50 -7.37
CA VAL A 119 16.33 6.29 -8.06
C VAL A 119 16.60 7.51 -8.96
N ILE A 120 17.79 8.07 -8.83
CA ILE A 120 18.22 9.20 -9.66
C ILE A 120 18.80 8.62 -10.93
N MET A 121 18.29 9.08 -12.09
CA MET A 121 18.75 8.58 -13.38
C MET A 121 19.57 9.60 -14.11
#